data_984fe0983b767f1f1f1666d3df2d820b
#
_entry.id   984fe0983b767f1f1f1666d3df2d820b
#
_cell.length_a   1.000
_cell.length_b   1.000
_cell.length_c   1.000
_cell.angle_alpha   90.00
_cell.angle_beta   90.00
_cell.angle_gamma   90.00
#
_symmetry.space_group_name_H-M   'P 1'
#
loop_
_entity.id
_entity.type
_entity.pdbx_description
1 polymer ?
#
loop_
_entity_poly.entity_id
_entity_poly.type
_entity_poly.pdbx_seq_one_letter_code
_entity_poly.pdbx_strand_id
1 'polypeptide(L)'
;EEYIAANGSDAVIQEFVQGPSYSVEIIGSPGNYRTYVPTQIFVDDVYDCNLASALRDLDPEKKKELDRLAVTIAELVELKGIMDLEVIDDGEELRILEIDARLPSQTSIVVYHASGMNYIKELYDLFCCGDFADEQTDTGCFASLTHYRFDKDGFSTHGEHIMVEGGLLDHTEGLCRRARVISDHDQSYGEWRGTFINFAPTAEELEEAEADMLDEFSRFSD
;
A
#
# COMPACT_ATOMS: atom_id res chain seq x y z
N GLU A 1 4.97 -3.68 30.38
CA GLU A 1 5.48 -4.81 31.20
C GLU A 1 4.66 -6.09 30.98
N GLU A 2 3.32 -6.03 30.95
CA GLU A 2 2.46 -7.21 30.70
C GLU A 2 2.69 -7.82 29.31
N TYR A 3 2.86 -7.00 28.28
CA TYR A 3 3.14 -7.46 26.91
C TYR A 3 4.49 -8.20 26.82
N ILE A 4 5.54 -7.63 27.42
CA ILE A 4 6.87 -8.26 27.47
C ILE A 4 6.83 -9.58 28.23
N ALA A 5 6.07 -9.65 29.33
CA ALA A 5 5.91 -10.88 30.11
C ALA A 5 5.17 -11.99 29.34
N ALA A 6 4.23 -11.61 28.44
CA ALA A 6 3.44 -12.56 27.65
C ALA A 6 4.18 -13.04 26.38
N ASN A 7 5.00 -12.17 25.75
CA ASN A 7 5.55 -12.40 24.40
C ASN A 7 7.08 -12.57 24.36
N GLY A 8 7.77 -12.48 25.50
CA GLY A 8 9.22 -12.59 25.59
C GLY A 8 9.93 -11.24 25.69
N SER A 9 11.26 -11.27 25.66
CA SER A 9 12.11 -10.10 25.99
C SER A 9 12.41 -9.15 24.83
N ASP A 10 12.10 -9.50 23.60
CA ASP A 10 12.47 -8.72 22.44
C ASP A 10 11.30 -7.81 22.02
N ALA A 11 11.30 -6.59 22.55
CA ALA A 11 10.33 -5.56 22.23
C ALA A 11 11.01 -4.20 22.06
N VAL A 12 10.56 -3.44 21.08
CA VAL A 12 10.92 -2.03 20.92
C VAL A 12 9.81 -1.19 21.54
N ILE A 13 10.19 -0.22 22.35
CA ILE A 13 9.27 0.75 22.96
C ILE A 13 9.64 2.11 22.38
N GLN A 14 8.70 2.73 21.71
CA GLN A 14 8.87 4.05 21.13
C GLN A 14 7.66 4.95 21.42
N GLU A 15 7.83 6.25 21.24
CA GLU A 15 6.75 7.21 21.40
C GLU A 15 5.66 6.92 20.38
N PHE A 16 4.40 7.02 20.81
CA PHE A 16 3.26 6.95 19.90
C PHE A 16 3.03 8.32 19.27
N VAL A 17 3.20 8.42 17.96
CA VAL A 17 2.98 9.62 17.17
C VAL A 17 1.60 9.55 16.51
N GLN A 18 0.79 10.59 16.67
CA GLN A 18 -0.51 10.71 16.00
C GLN A 18 -0.38 11.46 14.68
N GLY A 19 -1.01 10.96 13.64
CA GLY A 19 -1.06 11.61 12.33
C GLY A 19 -1.33 10.60 11.21
N PRO A 20 -1.53 11.07 9.99
CA PRO A 20 -1.60 10.19 8.84
C PRO A 20 -0.25 9.50 8.59
N SER A 21 -0.32 8.22 8.21
CA SER A 21 0.85 7.43 7.82
C SER A 21 1.04 7.50 6.31
N TYR A 22 2.26 7.75 5.88
CA TYR A 22 2.66 7.76 4.46
C TYR A 22 3.79 6.78 4.23
N SER A 23 3.78 6.15 3.05
CA SER A 23 4.90 5.34 2.57
C SER A 23 5.41 5.89 1.25
N VAL A 24 6.72 5.80 1.03
CA VAL A 24 7.35 6.07 -0.26
C VAL A 24 8.40 5.01 -0.55
N GLU A 25 8.27 4.40 -1.70
CA GLU A 25 9.28 3.48 -2.19
C GLU A 25 10.43 4.22 -2.86
N ILE A 26 11.62 3.66 -2.66
CA ILE A 26 12.85 4.10 -3.30
C ILE A 26 13.60 2.90 -3.88
N ILE A 27 13.99 3.03 -5.13
CA ILE A 27 14.82 2.05 -5.84
C ILE A 27 16.14 2.70 -6.20
N GLY A 28 17.25 1.97 -6.06
CA GLY A 28 18.51 2.49 -6.53
C GLY A 28 19.73 1.79 -6.00
N SER A 29 20.85 2.48 -6.20
CA SER A 29 22.17 2.19 -5.64
C SER A 29 22.86 3.51 -5.29
N PRO A 30 23.93 3.50 -4.48
CA PRO A 30 24.60 4.73 -4.04
C PRO A 30 24.86 5.72 -5.16
N GLY A 31 24.36 6.94 -5.01
CA GLY A 31 24.46 8.02 -6.00
C GLY A 31 23.42 7.97 -7.13
N ASN A 32 22.58 6.94 -7.22
CA ASN A 32 21.55 6.82 -8.25
C ASN A 32 20.27 6.20 -7.66
N TYR A 33 19.42 7.06 -7.09
CA TYR A 33 18.15 6.68 -6.47
C TYR A 33 16.98 7.37 -7.14
N ARG A 34 15.83 6.68 -7.16
CA ARG A 34 14.57 7.18 -7.69
C ARG A 34 13.44 6.88 -6.69
N THR A 35 12.67 7.91 -6.31
CA THR A 35 11.45 7.80 -5.51
C THR A 35 10.22 7.79 -6.41
N TYR A 36 9.10 7.33 -5.89
CA TYR A 36 7.86 7.14 -6.66
C TYR A 36 6.69 7.91 -6.05
N VAL A 37 5.48 7.65 -6.54
CA VAL A 37 4.25 8.22 -6.00
C VAL A 37 4.09 7.71 -4.56
N PRO A 38 3.98 8.60 -3.56
CA PRO A 38 3.76 8.15 -2.20
C PRO A 38 2.36 7.57 -2.03
N THR A 39 2.19 6.75 -1.01
CA THR A 39 0.91 6.19 -0.62
C THR A 39 0.56 6.62 0.79
N GLN A 40 -0.74 6.75 1.06
CA GLN A 40 -1.26 6.87 2.42
C GLN A 40 -1.68 5.48 2.88
N ILE A 41 -1.28 5.13 4.10
CA ILE A 41 -1.56 3.86 4.73
C ILE A 41 -2.60 4.08 5.83
N PHE A 42 -3.63 3.25 5.82
CA PHE A 42 -4.65 3.20 6.86
C PHE A 42 -4.58 1.83 7.52
N VAL A 43 -4.76 1.81 8.83
CA VAL A 43 -4.66 0.59 9.62
C VAL A 43 -5.97 0.28 10.33
N ASP A 44 -6.17 -0.98 10.66
CA ASP A 44 -7.29 -1.43 11.48
C ASP A 44 -7.00 -1.30 12.99
N ASP A 45 -7.89 -1.82 13.83
CA ASP A 45 -7.79 -1.74 15.29
C ASP A 45 -6.58 -2.52 15.88
N VAL A 46 -5.93 -3.36 15.08
CA VAL A 46 -4.72 -4.10 15.47
C VAL A 46 -3.45 -3.55 14.79
N TYR A 47 -3.57 -2.38 14.16
CA TYR A 47 -2.49 -1.69 13.44
C TYR A 47 -1.96 -2.45 12.21
N ASP A 48 -2.83 -3.24 11.57
CA ASP A 48 -2.52 -3.90 10.31
C ASP A 48 -3.13 -3.10 9.13
N CYS A 49 -2.39 -2.99 8.02
CA CYS A 49 -2.83 -2.18 6.88
C CYS A 49 -4.12 -2.74 6.27
N ASN A 50 -5.19 -1.95 6.29
CA ASN A 50 -6.47 -2.31 5.71
C ASN A 50 -6.79 -1.58 4.40
N LEU A 51 -6.16 -0.44 4.16
CA LEU A 51 -6.27 0.35 2.95
C LEU A 51 -4.95 1.05 2.65
N ALA A 52 -4.47 0.93 1.43
CA ALA A 52 -3.42 1.78 0.87
C ALA A 52 -3.97 2.58 -0.30
N SER A 53 -3.66 3.87 -0.38
CA SER A 53 -4.15 4.75 -1.44
C SER A 53 -3.03 5.64 -1.99
N ALA A 54 -3.01 5.85 -3.31
CA ALA A 54 -2.04 6.73 -3.95
C ALA A 54 -2.27 8.18 -3.52
N LEU A 55 -1.25 8.80 -2.93
CA LEU A 55 -1.33 10.15 -2.39
C LEU A 55 -0.85 11.18 -3.43
N ARG A 56 -1.78 11.61 -4.28
CA ARG A 56 -1.51 12.51 -5.38
C ARG A 56 -1.65 14.00 -5.05
N ASP A 57 -2.35 14.30 -3.99
CA ASP A 57 -2.67 15.64 -3.51
C ASP A 57 -1.83 16.08 -2.29
N LEU A 58 -0.77 15.31 -1.97
CA LEU A 58 0.18 15.70 -0.92
C LEU A 58 0.79 17.06 -1.25
N ASP A 59 0.89 17.91 -0.26
CA ASP A 59 1.58 19.19 -0.37
C ASP A 59 2.97 19.02 -1.00
N PRO A 60 3.33 19.79 -2.05
CA PRO A 60 4.58 19.59 -2.78
C PRO A 60 5.84 19.70 -1.92
N GLU A 61 5.83 20.54 -0.88
CA GLU A 61 6.99 20.68 0.01
C GLU A 61 7.10 19.46 0.95
N LYS A 62 5.96 18.91 1.41
CA LYS A 62 5.95 17.65 2.16
C LYS A 62 6.41 16.48 1.31
N LYS A 63 5.94 16.40 0.06
CA LYS A 63 6.44 15.37 -0.87
C LYS A 63 7.95 15.46 -1.06
N LYS A 64 8.46 16.65 -1.30
CA LYS A 64 9.89 16.88 -1.46
C LYS A 64 10.69 16.50 -0.20
N GLU A 65 10.14 16.77 0.98
CA GLU A 65 10.78 16.37 2.23
C GLU A 65 10.77 14.84 2.39
N LEU A 66 9.66 14.17 2.08
CA LEU A 66 9.55 12.72 2.11
C LEU A 66 10.57 12.07 1.14
N ASP A 67 10.65 12.56 -0.10
CA ASP A 67 11.65 12.11 -1.08
C ASP A 67 13.08 12.31 -0.57
N ARG A 68 13.37 13.47 0.03
CA ARG A 68 14.69 13.79 0.61
C ARG A 68 15.03 12.85 1.77
N LEU A 69 14.09 12.55 2.64
CA LEU A 69 14.28 11.60 3.74
C LEU A 69 14.61 10.21 3.19
N ALA A 70 13.80 9.71 2.23
CA ALA A 70 14.01 8.41 1.62
C ALA A 70 15.39 8.30 0.97
N VAL A 71 15.80 9.30 0.18
CA VAL A 71 17.14 9.33 -0.46
C VAL A 71 18.23 9.38 0.60
N THR A 72 18.06 10.22 1.65
CA THR A 72 19.07 10.32 2.72
C THR A 72 19.30 8.99 3.42
N ILE A 73 18.21 8.28 3.74
CA ILE A 73 18.30 6.95 4.39
C ILE A 73 18.90 5.94 3.45
N ALA A 74 18.47 5.91 2.17
CA ALA A 74 19.03 5.01 1.17
C ALA A 74 20.54 5.17 1.02
N GLU A 75 21.04 6.41 1.01
CA GLU A 75 22.50 6.69 0.98
C GLU A 75 23.18 6.22 2.27
N LEU A 76 22.59 6.47 3.44
CA LEU A 76 23.17 6.08 4.73
C LEU A 76 23.31 4.56 4.89
N VAL A 77 22.38 3.79 4.34
CA VAL A 77 22.40 2.32 4.40
C VAL A 77 23.07 1.71 3.17
N GLU A 78 23.59 2.52 2.26
CA GLU A 78 24.18 2.08 0.98
C GLU A 78 23.24 1.13 0.22
N LEU A 79 21.95 1.49 0.15
CA LEU A 79 20.90 0.66 -0.45
C LEU A 79 21.30 0.23 -1.87
N LYS A 80 21.15 -1.07 -2.14
CA LYS A 80 21.20 -1.65 -3.50
C LYS A 80 19.96 -2.51 -3.71
N GLY A 81 18.91 -1.93 -4.25
CA GLY A 81 17.64 -2.60 -4.41
C GLY A 81 16.47 -1.66 -4.22
N ILE A 82 15.46 -2.15 -3.54
CA ILE A 82 14.26 -1.41 -3.17
C ILE A 82 14.09 -1.43 -1.65
N MET A 83 13.60 -0.33 -1.12
CA MET A 83 13.01 -0.27 0.21
C MET A 83 11.80 0.67 0.17
N ASP A 84 10.91 0.53 1.13
CA ASP A 84 9.94 1.56 1.47
C ASP A 84 10.33 2.25 2.78
N LEU A 85 10.01 3.53 2.86
CA LEU A 85 10.13 4.36 4.03
C LEU A 85 8.72 4.74 4.48
N GLU A 86 8.34 4.31 5.68
CA GLU A 86 7.11 4.73 6.31
C GLU A 86 7.35 5.86 7.30
N VAL A 87 6.46 6.86 7.25
CA VAL A 87 6.50 8.03 8.11
C VAL A 87 5.11 8.36 8.63
N ILE A 88 5.05 9.02 9.80
CA ILE A 88 3.84 9.66 10.33
C ILE A 88 4.02 11.16 10.23
N ASP A 89 3.04 11.85 9.66
CA ASP A 89 2.98 13.32 9.62
C ASP A 89 2.30 13.80 10.89
N ASP A 90 3.06 14.33 11.86
CA ASP A 90 2.51 14.85 13.13
C ASP A 90 1.94 16.28 13.00
N GLY A 91 1.99 16.84 11.77
CA GLY A 91 1.54 18.21 11.44
C GLY A 91 2.67 19.24 11.50
N GLU A 92 3.78 18.93 12.13
CA GLU A 92 4.99 19.78 12.17
C GLU A 92 6.13 19.17 11.36
N GLU A 93 6.37 17.87 11.50
CA GLU A 93 7.44 17.14 10.80
C GLU A 93 6.99 15.72 10.40
N LEU A 94 7.76 15.12 9.48
CA LEU A 94 7.61 13.71 9.11
C LEU A 94 8.45 12.85 10.06
N ARG A 95 7.78 12.06 10.88
CA ARG A 95 8.41 11.13 11.85
C ARG A 95 8.59 9.77 11.20
N ILE A 96 9.83 9.30 11.12
CA ILE A 96 10.12 7.97 10.56
C ILE A 96 9.52 6.90 11.48
N LEU A 97 8.68 6.05 10.89
CA LEU A 97 8.08 4.92 11.57
C LEU A 97 8.93 3.66 11.38
N GLU A 98 9.14 3.28 10.12
CA GLU A 98 9.95 2.10 9.80
C GLU A 98 10.56 2.16 8.39
N ILE A 99 11.45 1.22 8.13
CA ILE A 99 12.13 1.03 6.84
C ILE A 99 12.05 -0.47 6.51
N ASP A 100 11.43 -0.80 5.41
CA ASP A 100 11.33 -2.16 4.92
C ASP A 100 12.16 -2.37 3.65
N ALA A 101 13.28 -3.09 3.78
CA ALA A 101 14.17 -3.39 2.66
C ALA A 101 13.69 -4.64 1.88
N ARG A 102 12.50 -4.55 1.32
CA ARG A 102 11.82 -5.59 0.54
C ARG A 102 10.95 -4.99 -0.55
N LEU A 103 10.49 -5.81 -1.49
CA LEU A 103 9.40 -5.40 -2.39
C LEU A 103 8.09 -5.35 -1.59
N PRO A 104 7.45 -4.18 -1.46
CA PRO A 104 6.18 -4.06 -0.74
C PRO A 104 5.05 -4.84 -1.42
N SER A 105 4.14 -5.41 -0.64
CA SER A 105 3.03 -6.20 -1.16
C SER A 105 1.89 -5.33 -1.72
N GLN A 106 1.51 -4.29 -1.00
CA GLN A 106 0.30 -3.50 -1.26
C GLN A 106 0.61 -2.22 -2.02
N THR A 107 1.54 -1.42 -1.53
CA THR A 107 1.87 -0.10 -2.09
C THR A 107 2.41 -0.22 -3.50
N SER A 108 3.18 -1.27 -3.84
CA SER A 108 3.65 -1.52 -5.21
C SER A 108 2.50 -1.73 -6.20
N ILE A 109 1.39 -2.34 -5.78
CA ILE A 109 0.19 -2.53 -6.61
C ILE A 109 -0.52 -1.19 -6.81
N VAL A 110 -0.69 -0.43 -5.72
CA VAL A 110 -1.30 0.90 -5.76
C VAL A 110 -0.51 1.82 -6.69
N VAL A 111 0.81 1.90 -6.52
CA VAL A 111 1.68 2.75 -7.35
C VAL A 111 1.66 2.32 -8.82
N TYR A 112 1.64 1.01 -9.09
CA TYR A 112 1.52 0.51 -10.46
C TYR A 112 0.22 0.99 -11.13
N HIS A 113 -0.93 0.90 -10.45
CA HIS A 113 -2.21 1.35 -11.00
C HIS A 113 -2.33 2.86 -11.06
N ALA A 114 -1.73 3.59 -10.12
CA ALA A 114 -1.75 5.04 -10.10
C ALA A 114 -0.83 5.68 -11.15
N SER A 115 0.34 5.09 -11.40
CA SER A 115 1.40 5.73 -12.20
C SER A 115 1.86 4.91 -13.42
N GLY A 116 1.57 3.62 -13.48
CA GLY A 116 2.12 2.69 -14.47
C GLY A 116 3.52 2.18 -14.12
N MET A 117 4.09 2.60 -13.00
CA MET A 117 5.45 2.21 -12.60
C MET A 117 5.50 0.76 -12.12
N ASN A 118 6.34 -0.03 -12.77
CA ASN A 118 6.56 -1.45 -12.42
C ASN A 118 7.91 -1.61 -11.72
N TYR A 119 7.90 -1.76 -10.40
CA TYR A 119 9.12 -1.87 -9.59
C TYR A 119 10.01 -3.07 -9.97
N ILE A 120 9.41 -4.18 -10.38
CA ILE A 120 10.18 -5.36 -10.84
C ILE A 120 10.95 -5.00 -12.12
N LYS A 121 10.32 -4.26 -13.01
CA LYS A 121 10.98 -3.78 -14.24
C LYS A 121 12.07 -2.77 -13.93
N GLU A 122 11.83 -1.83 -13.02
CA GLU A 122 12.82 -0.83 -12.59
C GLU A 122 14.07 -1.53 -11.99
N LEU A 123 13.86 -2.51 -11.12
CA LEU A 123 14.94 -3.33 -10.54
C LEU A 123 15.70 -4.09 -11.61
N TYR A 124 15.01 -4.69 -12.59
CA TYR A 124 15.63 -5.39 -13.69
C TYR A 124 16.48 -4.45 -14.54
N ASP A 125 15.94 -3.31 -14.94
CA ASP A 125 16.63 -2.33 -15.77
C ASP A 125 17.89 -1.81 -15.07
N LEU A 126 17.78 -1.42 -13.80
CA LEU A 126 18.92 -0.93 -13.02
C LEU A 126 20.02 -1.98 -12.84
N PHE A 127 19.67 -3.19 -12.42
CA PHE A 127 20.67 -4.19 -12.00
C PHE A 127 21.09 -5.15 -13.11
N CYS A 128 20.28 -5.34 -14.14
CA CYS A 128 20.59 -6.22 -15.27
C CYS A 128 21.00 -5.45 -16.54
N CYS A 129 20.45 -4.24 -16.75
CA CYS A 129 20.79 -3.42 -17.91
C CYS A 129 21.75 -2.27 -17.58
N GLY A 130 21.97 -1.97 -16.31
CA GLY A 130 22.98 -1.04 -15.81
C GLY A 130 22.50 0.38 -15.53
N ASP A 131 21.25 0.70 -15.82
CA ASP A 131 20.63 1.98 -15.50
C ASP A 131 19.11 1.84 -15.47
N PHE A 132 18.41 2.83 -14.86
CA PHE A 132 16.97 2.91 -14.97
C PHE A 132 16.52 3.05 -16.44
N ALA A 133 15.38 2.48 -16.77
CA ALA A 133 14.72 2.79 -18.05
C ALA A 133 14.48 4.30 -18.19
N ASP A 134 14.36 4.74 -19.45
CA ASP A 134 13.88 6.10 -19.73
C ASP A 134 12.58 6.38 -18.98
N GLU A 135 12.36 7.65 -18.60
CA GLU A 135 11.20 8.07 -17.83
C GLU A 135 9.89 7.47 -18.38
N GLN A 136 9.27 6.62 -17.58
CA GLN A 136 7.93 6.15 -17.90
C GLN A 136 6.97 7.33 -17.69
N THR A 137 6.06 7.51 -18.61
CA THR A 137 5.04 8.55 -18.48
C THR A 137 4.11 8.16 -17.33
N ASP A 138 4.10 8.95 -16.26
CA ASP A 138 3.14 8.79 -15.16
C ASP A 138 1.70 8.93 -15.70
N THR A 139 0.85 7.94 -15.46
CA THR A 139 -0.54 7.93 -15.93
C THR A 139 -1.41 8.98 -15.25
N GLY A 140 -1.00 9.49 -14.08
CA GLY A 140 -1.73 10.50 -13.32
C GLY A 140 -3.01 9.97 -12.67
N CYS A 141 -3.22 8.65 -12.62
CA CYS A 141 -4.41 8.06 -12.01
C CYS A 141 -4.34 8.07 -10.48
N PHE A 142 -5.50 7.99 -9.86
CA PHE A 142 -5.69 7.67 -8.45
C PHE A 142 -5.92 6.16 -8.33
N ALA A 143 -5.45 5.55 -7.25
CA ALA A 143 -5.64 4.13 -7.01
C ALA A 143 -5.71 3.83 -5.52
N SER A 144 -6.49 2.82 -5.16
CA SER A 144 -6.59 2.28 -3.81
C SER A 144 -6.57 0.75 -3.83
N LEU A 145 -6.13 0.19 -2.70
CA LEU A 145 -6.15 -1.23 -2.43
C LEU A 145 -6.72 -1.42 -1.03
N THR A 146 -7.81 -2.20 -0.91
CA THR A 146 -8.51 -2.41 0.36
C THR A 146 -8.76 -3.90 0.58
N HIS A 147 -8.60 -4.35 1.81
CA HIS A 147 -8.92 -5.71 2.21
C HIS A 147 -10.30 -5.78 2.84
N TYR A 148 -11.11 -6.72 2.36
CA TYR A 148 -12.47 -6.94 2.83
C TYR A 148 -12.68 -8.39 3.23
N ARG A 149 -13.47 -8.56 4.28
CA ARG A 149 -14.07 -9.84 4.68
C ARG A 149 -15.57 -9.75 4.50
N PHE A 150 -16.14 -10.79 3.94
CA PHE A 150 -17.56 -11.02 3.85
C PHE A 150 -17.92 -12.26 4.66
N ASP A 151 -18.91 -12.14 5.55
CA ASP A 151 -19.45 -13.22 6.35
C ASP A 151 -20.93 -13.01 6.64
N LYS A 152 -21.51 -13.82 7.55
CA LYS A 152 -22.91 -13.75 7.97
C LYS A 152 -23.32 -12.39 8.57
N ASP A 153 -22.37 -11.59 9.04
CA ASP A 153 -22.60 -10.29 9.64
C ASP A 153 -22.47 -9.16 8.61
N GLY A 154 -22.10 -9.50 7.37
CA GLY A 154 -21.98 -8.59 6.24
C GLY A 154 -20.56 -8.37 5.75
N PHE A 155 -20.29 -7.19 5.21
CA PHE A 155 -19.07 -6.79 4.56
C PHE A 155 -18.31 -5.79 5.43
N SER A 156 -17.04 -6.07 5.72
CA SER A 156 -16.22 -5.25 6.61
C SER A 156 -14.77 -5.16 6.14
N THR A 157 -14.11 -4.02 6.42
CA THR A 157 -12.69 -3.82 6.16
C THR A 157 -11.84 -4.41 7.27
N HIS A 158 -10.72 -5.01 6.89
CA HIS A 158 -9.75 -5.61 7.81
C HIS A 158 -8.33 -5.38 7.31
N GLY A 159 -7.36 -5.60 8.16
CA GLY A 159 -5.96 -5.63 7.77
C GLY A 159 -5.60 -6.81 6.86
N GLU A 160 -4.41 -6.75 6.25
CA GLU A 160 -3.98 -7.78 5.28
C GLU A 160 -3.88 -9.19 5.88
N HIS A 161 -3.77 -9.32 7.22
CA HIS A 161 -3.68 -10.60 7.90
C HIS A 161 -4.81 -11.56 7.54
N ILE A 162 -6.02 -11.06 7.23
CA ILE A 162 -7.13 -11.91 6.82
C ILE A 162 -6.86 -12.71 5.55
N MET A 163 -5.99 -12.19 4.67
CA MET A 163 -5.64 -12.86 3.41
C MET A 163 -4.77 -14.11 3.63
N VAL A 164 -4.04 -14.19 4.75
CA VAL A 164 -3.25 -15.37 5.14
C VAL A 164 -4.15 -16.49 5.67
N GLU A 165 -5.29 -16.14 6.23
CA GLU A 165 -6.28 -17.10 6.74
C GLU A 165 -7.18 -17.67 5.64
N GLY A 166 -7.13 -17.10 4.44
CA GLY A 166 -7.92 -17.48 3.28
C GLY A 166 -7.56 -18.84 2.69
N GLY A 167 -8.40 -19.31 1.78
CA GLY A 167 -8.13 -20.46 0.94
C GLY A 167 -7.18 -20.14 -0.22
N LEU A 168 -7.24 -20.92 -1.30
CA LEU A 168 -6.50 -20.59 -2.52
C LEU A 168 -7.03 -19.29 -3.12
N LEU A 169 -6.13 -18.32 -3.27
CA LEU A 169 -6.48 -17.03 -3.84
C LEU A 169 -6.48 -17.09 -5.36
N ASP A 170 -7.49 -16.50 -5.98
CA ASP A 170 -7.59 -16.33 -7.42
C ASP A 170 -7.80 -14.86 -7.78
N HIS A 171 -7.39 -14.49 -8.97
CA HIS A 171 -7.56 -13.14 -9.51
C HIS A 171 -8.83 -13.09 -10.36
N THR A 172 -9.81 -12.30 -9.91
CA THR A 172 -11.09 -12.12 -10.58
C THR A 172 -11.19 -10.71 -11.16
N GLU A 173 -11.42 -10.61 -12.48
CA GLU A 173 -11.72 -9.33 -13.13
C GLU A 173 -13.23 -9.13 -13.23
N GLY A 174 -13.66 -7.89 -12.99
CA GLY A 174 -15.05 -7.48 -13.18
C GLY A 174 -16.01 -7.94 -12.07
N LEU A 175 -15.51 -8.48 -10.97
CA LEU A 175 -16.30 -8.59 -9.75
C LEU A 175 -16.62 -7.16 -9.30
N CYS A 176 -17.91 -6.85 -9.13
CA CYS A 176 -18.36 -5.48 -8.84
C CYS A 176 -18.00 -4.46 -9.93
N ARG A 177 -18.06 -4.86 -11.19
CA ARG A 177 -17.96 -4.06 -12.42
C ARG A 177 -16.60 -3.42 -12.71
N ARG A 178 -15.82 -2.95 -11.73
CA ARG A 178 -14.59 -2.17 -11.93
C ARG A 178 -13.39 -2.67 -11.15
N ALA A 179 -13.60 -3.29 -10.00
CA ALA A 179 -12.51 -3.72 -9.15
C ALA A 179 -11.76 -4.90 -9.75
N ARG A 180 -10.44 -4.88 -9.58
CA ARG A 180 -9.63 -6.09 -9.67
C ARG A 180 -9.60 -6.70 -8.28
N VAL A 181 -9.92 -7.97 -8.18
CA VAL A 181 -10.07 -8.65 -6.89
C VAL A 181 -9.15 -9.86 -6.84
N ILE A 182 -8.40 -9.97 -5.77
CA ILE A 182 -7.67 -11.17 -5.37
C ILE A 182 -8.44 -11.78 -4.21
N SER A 183 -9.03 -12.94 -4.37
CA SER A 183 -10.00 -13.47 -3.41
C SER A 183 -9.94 -14.99 -3.32
N ASP A 184 -10.31 -15.52 -2.16
CA ASP A 184 -10.66 -16.94 -1.96
C ASP A 184 -12.15 -17.21 -2.20
N HIS A 185 -12.83 -16.35 -2.95
CA HIS A 185 -14.26 -16.45 -3.22
C HIS A 185 -14.64 -17.82 -3.80
N ASP A 186 -15.35 -18.60 -3.00
CA ASP A 186 -16.04 -19.81 -3.42
C ASP A 186 -17.51 -19.69 -3.00
N GLN A 187 -18.41 -19.73 -3.98
CA GLN A 187 -19.86 -19.62 -3.74
C GLN A 187 -20.44 -20.70 -2.81
N SER A 188 -19.66 -21.74 -2.51
CA SER A 188 -20.06 -22.81 -1.59
C SER A 188 -19.82 -22.46 -0.11
N TYR A 189 -19.03 -21.43 0.18
CA TYR A 189 -18.73 -20.99 1.54
C TYR A 189 -19.46 -19.67 1.85
N GLY A 190 -20.10 -19.60 3.01
CA GLY A 190 -20.78 -18.39 3.49
C GLY A 190 -19.86 -17.29 4.00
N GLU A 191 -18.57 -17.45 3.83
CA GLU A 191 -17.52 -16.50 4.23
C GLU A 191 -16.41 -16.50 3.19
N TRP A 192 -15.91 -15.30 2.83
CA TRP A 192 -14.81 -15.15 1.91
C TRP A 192 -14.03 -13.86 2.20
N ARG A 193 -12.81 -13.76 1.67
CA ARG A 193 -11.91 -12.63 1.84
C ARG A 193 -11.41 -12.18 0.49
N GLY A 194 -11.15 -10.86 0.37
CA GLY A 194 -10.64 -10.34 -0.89
C GLY A 194 -9.89 -9.01 -0.71
N THR A 195 -8.89 -8.85 -1.56
CA THR A 195 -8.20 -7.59 -1.79
C THR A 195 -8.77 -6.94 -3.04
N PHE A 196 -9.30 -5.74 -2.89
CA PHE A 196 -9.93 -4.98 -3.97
C PHE A 196 -9.01 -3.85 -4.41
N ILE A 197 -8.79 -3.76 -5.72
CA ILE A 197 -7.92 -2.76 -6.33
C ILE A 197 -8.77 -1.89 -7.24
N ASN A 198 -8.99 -0.64 -6.85
CA ASN A 198 -9.70 0.36 -7.61
C ASN A 198 -8.72 1.39 -8.18
N PHE A 199 -9.01 1.93 -9.35
CA PHE A 199 -8.24 3.02 -9.93
C PHE A 199 -9.08 3.82 -10.93
N ALA A 200 -8.84 5.14 -10.98
CA ALA A 200 -9.58 6.07 -11.82
C ALA A 200 -8.71 7.28 -12.19
N PRO A 201 -9.07 8.02 -13.26
CA PRO A 201 -8.36 9.24 -13.66
C PRO A 201 -8.44 10.38 -12.64
N THR A 202 -9.50 10.45 -11.83
CA THR A 202 -9.70 11.49 -10.82
C THR A 202 -10.03 10.88 -9.46
N ALA A 203 -9.85 11.67 -8.39
CA ALA A 203 -10.20 11.26 -7.03
C ALA A 203 -11.71 11.01 -6.90
N GLU A 204 -12.54 11.89 -7.48
CA GLU A 204 -13.99 11.76 -7.45
C GLU A 204 -14.46 10.47 -8.14
N GLU A 205 -13.87 10.14 -9.30
CA GLU A 205 -14.21 8.89 -9.98
C GLU A 205 -13.74 7.64 -9.22
N LEU A 206 -12.65 7.74 -8.45
CA LEU A 206 -12.20 6.66 -7.57
C LEU A 206 -13.20 6.47 -6.41
N GLU A 207 -13.61 7.55 -5.74
CA GLU A 207 -14.62 7.51 -4.67
C GLU A 207 -15.96 6.94 -5.17
N GLU A 208 -16.40 7.35 -6.37
CA GLU A 208 -17.59 6.78 -7.03
C GLU A 208 -17.45 5.27 -7.29
N ALA A 209 -16.27 4.85 -7.75
CA ALA A 209 -16.00 3.43 -8.03
C ALA A 209 -16.03 2.58 -6.76
N GLU A 210 -15.49 3.11 -5.66
CA GLU A 210 -15.52 2.46 -4.34
C GLU A 210 -16.93 2.39 -3.77
N ALA A 211 -17.69 3.49 -3.86
CA ALA A 211 -19.07 3.54 -3.41
C ALA A 211 -19.97 2.58 -4.21
N ASP A 212 -19.84 2.53 -5.52
CA ASP A 212 -20.56 1.61 -6.42
C ASP A 212 -20.26 0.15 -6.04
N MET A 213 -19.00 -0.15 -5.74
CA MET A 213 -18.57 -1.47 -5.31
C MET A 213 -19.24 -1.87 -3.99
N LEU A 214 -19.23 -0.99 -2.99
CA LEU A 214 -19.85 -1.24 -1.68
C LEU A 214 -21.37 -1.41 -1.80
N ASP A 215 -22.04 -0.62 -2.64
CA ASP A 215 -23.49 -0.75 -2.91
C ASP A 215 -23.83 -2.09 -3.60
N GLU A 216 -22.97 -2.56 -4.50
CA GLU A 216 -23.16 -3.87 -5.14
C GLU A 216 -23.00 -5.00 -4.13
N PHE A 217 -22.01 -4.94 -3.22
CA PHE A 217 -21.83 -5.95 -2.17
C PHE A 217 -22.96 -5.96 -1.14
N SER A 218 -23.49 -4.81 -0.78
CA SER A 218 -24.61 -4.75 0.17
C SER A 218 -25.85 -5.52 -0.32
N ARG A 219 -25.99 -5.67 -1.65
CA ARG A 219 -27.08 -6.46 -2.28
C ARG A 219 -26.87 -7.95 -2.25
N PHE A 220 -25.66 -8.44 -2.02
CA PHE A 220 -25.39 -9.87 -1.82
C PHE A 220 -25.66 -10.33 -0.38
N SER A 221 -25.92 -9.39 0.54
CA SER A 221 -26.20 -9.67 1.96
C SER A 221 -27.70 -9.89 2.24
N ASP A 222 -28.58 -9.67 1.24
CA ASP A 222 -30.04 -9.91 1.29
C ASP A 222 -30.39 -11.24 0.57
#